data_73bb7624eca019d5594a7b985fdcae98
#
_entry.id   73bb7624eca019d5594a7b985fdcae98
#
_cell.length_a   1.000
_cell.length_b   1.000
_cell.length_c   1.000
_cell.angle_alpha   90.00
_cell.angle_beta   90.00
_cell.angle_gamma   90.00
#
_symmetry.space_group_name_H-M   'P 1'
#
loop_
_entity.id
_entity.type
_entity.pdbx_description
1 polymer ?
#
loop_
_entity_poly.entity_id
_entity_poly.type
_entity_poly.pdbx_seq_one_letter_code
_entity_poly.pdbx_strand_id
1 'polypeptide(L)'
;MAAYYNEIDPYAAQWLRNLISAGHIAAGDVDERSIEDVRPDDLRGYTQCHFFAGIGVWSFALRMAGWDDSRPVWTGSCPCQPFSIAAVAHERAGFDDSRHLFPTWFDLIRECRPVVCFGEQVGSRDGLTWLDSVFDHLESESYACAAAITSAAGAGADHIRNRLYFVANSMRTGRQRHQPIERVSLAAQAPFAESRNAAARLRALMAGDYSGLLSGDEPSIAVERCRARGYGNAINARQAAIFIECADEAMTHH
;
A
#
# COMPACT_ATOMS: atom_id res chain seq x y z
N MET A 1 -3.28 1.43 -21.02
CA MET A 1 -3.60 2.17 -19.78
C MET A 1 -2.36 2.13 -18.91
N ALA A 2 -2.02 3.23 -18.28
CA ALA A 2 -0.76 3.36 -17.53
C ALA A 2 -1.02 3.51 -16.04
N ALA A 3 -0.07 3.09 -15.23
CA ALA A 3 -0.05 3.36 -13.81
C ALA A 3 0.80 4.60 -13.52
N TYR A 4 0.48 5.30 -12.45
CA TYR A 4 1.23 6.42 -11.90
C TYR A 4 1.86 6.01 -10.58
N TYR A 5 3.15 6.27 -10.42
CA TYR A 5 3.90 5.97 -9.22
C TYR A 5 4.54 7.25 -8.66
N ASN A 6 4.10 7.71 -7.50
CA ASN A 6 4.71 8.83 -6.80
C ASN A 6 5.67 8.31 -5.72
N GLU A 7 6.95 8.61 -5.87
CA GLU A 7 8.01 8.18 -4.96
C GLU A 7 9.17 9.19 -4.96
N ILE A 8 9.37 9.86 -3.83
CA ILE A 8 10.36 10.94 -3.71
C ILE A 8 11.80 10.44 -3.55
N ASP A 9 12.00 9.20 -3.09
CA ASP A 9 13.34 8.62 -2.94
C ASP A 9 13.87 8.18 -4.30
N PRO A 10 14.98 8.78 -4.81
CA PRO A 10 15.47 8.48 -6.16
C PRO A 10 15.89 7.02 -6.35
N TYR A 11 16.34 6.36 -5.27
CA TYR A 11 16.72 4.95 -5.34
C TYR A 11 15.47 4.06 -5.52
N ALA A 12 14.42 4.31 -4.74
CA ALA A 12 13.16 3.60 -4.88
C ALA A 12 12.48 3.92 -6.22
N ALA A 13 12.54 5.16 -6.69
CA ALA A 13 12.04 5.56 -8.01
C ALA A 13 12.75 4.82 -9.15
N GLN A 14 14.08 4.68 -9.08
CA GLN A 14 14.83 3.91 -10.07
C GLN A 14 14.47 2.41 -9.99
N TRP A 15 14.25 1.89 -8.78
CA TRP A 15 13.78 0.52 -8.60
C TRP A 15 12.42 0.27 -9.26
N LEU A 16 11.47 1.21 -9.11
CA LEU A 16 10.18 1.17 -9.80
C LEU A 16 10.35 1.08 -11.32
N ARG A 17 11.20 1.95 -11.90
CA ARG A 17 11.47 1.92 -13.36
C ARG A 17 12.02 0.56 -13.81
N ASN A 18 12.90 -0.05 -13.02
CA ASN A 18 13.44 -1.36 -13.32
C ASN A 18 12.34 -2.45 -13.27
N LEU A 19 11.46 -2.42 -12.26
CA LEU A 19 10.33 -3.36 -12.15
C LEU A 19 9.32 -3.20 -13.28
N ILE A 20 9.03 -1.95 -13.69
CA ILE A 20 8.17 -1.64 -14.84
C ILE A 20 8.79 -2.23 -16.11
N SER A 21 10.07 -1.94 -16.36
CA SER A 21 10.78 -2.44 -17.53
C SER A 21 10.85 -3.96 -17.59
N ALA A 22 10.97 -4.62 -16.42
CA ALA A 22 10.97 -6.07 -16.30
C ALA A 22 9.56 -6.70 -16.36
N GLY A 23 8.50 -5.88 -16.38
CA GLY A 23 7.12 -6.36 -16.44
C GLY A 23 6.60 -6.96 -15.12
N HIS A 24 7.25 -6.68 -13.98
CA HIS A 24 6.83 -7.22 -12.69
C HIS A 24 5.66 -6.45 -12.06
N ILE A 25 5.52 -5.17 -12.37
CA ILE A 25 4.43 -4.30 -11.92
C ILE A 25 3.75 -3.64 -13.11
N ALA A 26 2.63 -2.98 -12.89
CA ALA A 26 1.88 -2.32 -13.96
C ALA A 26 2.76 -1.30 -14.69
N ALA A 27 2.66 -1.27 -16.02
CA ALA A 27 3.39 -0.31 -16.84
C ALA A 27 2.91 1.10 -16.56
N GLY A 28 3.84 2.06 -16.44
CA GLY A 28 3.47 3.43 -16.08
C GLY A 28 4.64 4.36 -15.89
N ASP A 29 4.36 5.53 -15.33
CA ASP A 29 5.29 6.63 -15.13
C ASP A 29 5.65 6.79 -13.65
N VAL A 30 6.91 7.15 -13.38
CA VAL A 30 7.43 7.38 -12.03
C VAL A 30 7.70 8.87 -11.85
N ASP A 31 7.02 9.45 -10.89
CA ASP A 31 7.12 10.87 -10.50
C ASP A 31 7.88 11.01 -9.17
N GLU A 32 9.01 11.70 -9.19
CA GLU A 32 9.88 11.91 -8.04
C GLU A 32 9.57 13.20 -7.26
N ARG A 33 8.52 13.95 -7.64
CA ARG A 33 8.09 15.13 -6.89
C ARG A 33 7.53 14.74 -5.52
N SER A 34 7.55 15.69 -4.57
CA SER A 34 6.75 15.55 -3.36
C SER A 34 5.27 15.40 -3.72
N ILE A 35 4.53 14.60 -2.96
CA ILE A 35 3.07 14.51 -3.15
C ILE A 35 2.38 15.87 -3.00
N GLU A 36 2.98 16.82 -2.28
CA GLU A 36 2.49 18.18 -2.10
C GLU A 36 2.52 18.99 -3.41
N ASP A 37 3.36 18.60 -4.36
CA ASP A 37 3.48 19.22 -5.68
C ASP A 37 2.62 18.54 -6.75
N VAL A 38 2.05 17.36 -6.44
CA VAL A 38 1.18 16.62 -7.36
C VAL A 38 -0.19 17.29 -7.45
N ARG A 39 -0.66 17.47 -8.67
CA ARG A 39 -1.96 18.09 -8.95
C ARG A 39 -2.95 17.07 -9.52
N PRO A 40 -4.25 17.23 -9.31
CA PRO A 40 -5.27 16.36 -9.88
C PRO A 40 -5.15 16.16 -11.40
N ASP A 41 -4.75 17.22 -12.12
CA ASP A 41 -4.54 17.16 -13.57
C ASP A 41 -3.39 16.23 -13.99
N ASP A 42 -2.37 16.07 -13.14
CA ASP A 42 -1.27 15.14 -13.37
C ASP A 42 -1.72 13.67 -13.34
N LEU A 43 -2.84 13.39 -12.67
CA LEU A 43 -3.35 12.04 -12.46
C LEU A 43 -4.38 11.61 -13.51
N ARG A 44 -4.81 12.54 -14.37
CA ARG A 44 -5.78 12.25 -15.42
C ARG A 44 -5.21 11.27 -16.43
N GLY A 45 -5.99 10.23 -16.74
CA GLY A 45 -5.61 9.22 -17.72
C GLY A 45 -4.87 8.03 -17.18
N TYR A 46 -4.47 8.04 -15.91
CA TYR A 46 -3.94 6.86 -15.24
C TYR A 46 -5.06 5.99 -14.69
N THR A 47 -4.93 4.69 -14.87
CA THR A 47 -5.88 3.71 -14.34
C THR A 47 -5.58 3.37 -12.90
N GLN A 48 -4.31 3.25 -12.56
CA GLN A 48 -3.84 2.98 -11.21
C GLN A 48 -2.92 4.11 -10.75
N CYS A 49 -3.07 4.56 -9.50
CA CYS A 49 -2.18 5.54 -8.91
C CYS A 49 -1.64 5.01 -7.57
N HIS A 50 -0.33 4.97 -7.47
CA HIS A 50 0.41 4.46 -6.31
C HIS A 50 1.18 5.58 -5.65
N PHE A 51 0.70 6.06 -4.50
CA PHE A 51 1.35 7.13 -3.73
C PHE A 51 2.23 6.53 -2.65
N PHE A 52 3.36 7.19 -2.37
CA PHE A 52 4.40 6.64 -1.48
C PHE A 52 4.77 5.22 -1.93
N ALA A 53 5.03 5.09 -3.21
CA ALA A 53 5.05 3.82 -3.91
C ALA A 53 6.19 2.88 -3.45
N GLY A 54 7.23 3.44 -2.84
CA GLY A 54 8.37 2.67 -2.35
C GLY A 54 9.00 1.84 -3.46
N ILE A 55 9.17 0.56 -3.18
CA ILE A 55 9.70 -0.42 -4.15
C ILE A 55 8.61 -1.14 -4.95
N GLY A 56 7.41 -0.57 -5.07
CA GLY A 56 6.34 -1.06 -5.96
C GLY A 56 5.52 -2.23 -5.44
N VAL A 57 5.54 -2.48 -4.14
CA VAL A 57 4.89 -3.67 -3.56
C VAL A 57 3.37 -3.66 -3.72
N TRP A 58 2.71 -2.51 -3.70
CA TRP A 58 1.25 -2.43 -3.91
C TRP A 58 0.86 -2.92 -5.31
N SER A 59 1.51 -2.41 -6.36
CA SER A 59 1.22 -2.84 -7.73
C SER A 59 1.51 -4.33 -7.94
N PHE A 60 2.58 -4.84 -7.32
CA PHE A 60 2.89 -6.27 -7.34
C PHE A 60 1.83 -7.10 -6.59
N ALA A 61 1.39 -6.65 -5.41
CA ALA A 61 0.37 -7.33 -4.61
C ALA A 61 -1.01 -7.34 -5.30
N LEU A 62 -1.38 -6.25 -5.99
CA LEU A 62 -2.58 -6.20 -6.82
C LEU A 62 -2.57 -7.30 -7.89
N ARG A 63 -1.48 -7.44 -8.63
CA ARG A 63 -1.34 -8.52 -9.62
C ARG A 63 -1.38 -9.91 -8.98
N MET A 64 -0.77 -10.08 -7.79
CA MET A 64 -0.83 -11.34 -7.04
C MET A 64 -2.27 -11.71 -6.66
N ALA A 65 -3.07 -10.72 -6.30
CA ALA A 65 -4.49 -10.85 -5.96
C ALA A 65 -5.41 -10.99 -7.20
N GLY A 66 -4.86 -11.02 -8.41
CA GLY A 66 -5.65 -11.11 -9.64
C GLY A 66 -6.33 -9.80 -10.05
N TRP A 67 -5.94 -8.66 -9.45
CA TRP A 67 -6.44 -7.35 -9.84
C TRP A 67 -5.83 -6.93 -11.18
N ASP A 68 -6.66 -6.78 -12.21
CA ASP A 68 -6.20 -6.43 -13.56
C ASP A 68 -5.62 -5.01 -13.61
N ASP A 69 -4.55 -4.81 -14.39
CA ASP A 69 -3.90 -3.51 -14.55
C ASP A 69 -4.84 -2.44 -15.16
N SER A 70 -5.88 -2.87 -15.87
CA SER A 70 -6.91 -1.99 -16.43
C SER A 70 -8.01 -1.61 -15.44
N ARG A 71 -8.05 -2.22 -14.26
CA ARG A 71 -9.05 -1.95 -13.23
C ARG A 71 -8.60 -0.78 -12.36
N PRO A 72 -9.41 0.29 -12.24
CA PRO A 72 -9.03 1.47 -11.48
C PRO A 72 -8.81 1.18 -10.00
N VAL A 73 -7.72 1.73 -9.45
CA VAL A 73 -7.41 1.66 -8.02
C VAL A 73 -6.35 2.70 -7.65
N TRP A 74 -6.48 3.26 -6.45
CA TRP A 74 -5.44 4.04 -5.82
C TRP A 74 -4.87 3.29 -4.63
N THR A 75 -3.58 3.44 -4.38
CA THR A 75 -2.92 2.86 -3.19
C THR A 75 -2.03 3.89 -2.53
N GLY A 76 -1.88 3.81 -1.20
CA GLY A 76 -0.99 4.69 -0.49
C GLY A 76 -0.52 4.10 0.85
N SER A 77 0.78 4.17 1.09
CA SER A 77 1.39 3.85 2.40
C SER A 77 1.98 5.12 2.98
N CYS A 78 1.12 5.95 3.59
CA CYS A 78 1.55 7.23 4.16
C CYS A 78 2.68 7.03 5.16
N PRO A 79 3.75 7.85 5.12
CA PRO A 79 4.86 7.74 6.08
C PRO A 79 4.37 7.76 7.53
N CYS A 80 4.80 6.76 8.31
CA CYS A 80 4.42 6.57 9.71
C CYS A 80 5.30 7.35 10.69
N GLN A 81 6.12 8.27 10.22
CA GLN A 81 7.13 8.92 11.07
C GLN A 81 6.56 9.59 12.33
N PRO A 82 5.39 10.28 12.29
CA PRO A 82 4.80 10.85 13.50
C PRO A 82 4.35 9.82 14.54
N PHE A 83 4.07 8.57 14.11
CA PHE A 83 3.46 7.52 14.92
C PHE A 83 4.36 6.30 15.14
N SER A 84 5.61 6.31 14.64
CA SER A 84 6.50 5.15 14.75
C SER A 84 7.27 5.12 16.07
N ILE A 85 7.57 3.91 16.56
CA ILE A 85 8.43 3.70 17.73
C ILE A 85 9.85 4.25 17.50
N ALA A 86 10.31 4.29 16.25
CA ALA A 86 11.60 4.87 15.86
C ALA A 86 11.66 6.40 16.04
N ALA A 87 10.51 7.06 16.18
CA ALA A 87 10.42 8.50 16.45
C ALA A 87 10.73 8.88 17.92
N VAL A 88 11.16 7.94 18.76
CA VAL A 88 11.45 8.17 20.20
C VAL A 88 12.53 9.22 20.44
N ALA A 89 13.36 9.53 19.43
CA ALA A 89 14.42 10.56 19.53
C ALA A 89 13.93 11.98 19.16
N HIS A 90 12.71 12.13 18.65
CA HIS A 90 12.09 13.40 18.34
C HIS A 90 10.74 13.51 19.06
N GLU A 91 10.36 14.70 19.47
CA GLU A 91 9.04 14.95 20.06
C GLU A 91 7.95 14.42 19.12
N ARG A 92 7.07 13.57 19.65
CA ARG A 92 5.95 12.99 18.89
C ARG A 92 4.90 14.07 18.68
N ALA A 93 4.99 14.80 17.58
CA ALA A 93 4.02 15.83 17.24
C ALA A 93 2.67 15.25 16.72
N GLY A 94 2.61 13.96 16.41
CA GLY A 94 1.38 13.30 15.96
C GLY A 94 0.82 13.94 14.68
N PHE A 95 -0.43 14.41 14.73
CA PHE A 95 -1.11 15.05 13.61
C PHE A 95 -0.55 16.44 13.25
N ASP A 96 0.17 17.10 14.17
CA ASP A 96 0.80 18.40 13.95
C ASP A 96 2.20 18.29 13.31
N ASP A 97 2.67 17.05 13.04
CA ASP A 97 3.96 16.82 12.38
C ASP A 97 3.87 17.15 10.88
N SER A 98 4.75 18.01 10.40
CA SER A 98 4.84 18.38 8.98
C SER A 98 5.08 17.20 8.02
N ARG A 99 5.44 16.04 8.55
CA ARG A 99 5.60 14.79 7.81
C ARG A 99 4.29 13.97 7.72
N HIS A 100 3.19 14.50 8.27
CA HIS A 100 1.86 13.87 8.17
C HIS A 100 1.23 14.20 6.81
N LEU A 101 1.52 13.37 5.81
CA LEU A 101 1.14 13.60 4.41
C LEU A 101 -0.24 13.04 4.03
N PHE A 102 -0.98 12.45 4.97
CA PHE A 102 -2.33 11.97 4.68
C PHE A 102 -3.29 13.09 4.24
N PRO A 103 -3.31 14.29 4.84
CA PRO A 103 -4.18 15.37 4.36
C PRO A 103 -3.97 15.72 2.90
N THR A 104 -2.72 15.77 2.45
CA THR A 104 -2.38 16.03 1.04
C THR A 104 -2.90 14.91 0.13
N TRP A 105 -2.72 13.65 0.53
CA TRP A 105 -3.27 12.53 -0.23
C TRP A 105 -4.79 12.52 -0.23
N PHE A 106 -5.42 12.86 0.90
CA PHE A 106 -6.87 12.97 1.01
C PHE A 106 -7.44 14.09 0.11
N ASP A 107 -6.77 15.23 -0.01
CA ASP A 107 -7.18 16.30 -0.93
C ASP A 107 -7.20 15.81 -2.38
N LEU A 108 -6.21 15.03 -2.80
CA LEU A 108 -6.21 14.37 -4.12
C LEU A 108 -7.36 13.37 -4.26
N ILE A 109 -7.63 12.55 -3.23
CA ILE A 109 -8.76 11.60 -3.23
C ILE A 109 -10.10 12.35 -3.35
N ARG A 110 -10.28 13.42 -2.59
CA ARG A 110 -11.50 14.24 -2.61
C ARG A 110 -11.76 14.83 -3.99
N GLU A 111 -10.72 15.30 -4.67
CA GLU A 111 -10.84 15.97 -5.96
C GLU A 111 -10.96 14.98 -7.13
N CYS A 112 -10.15 13.91 -7.13
CA CYS A 112 -10.13 12.93 -8.22
C CYS A 112 -11.18 11.81 -8.09
N ARG A 113 -11.71 11.58 -6.88
CA ARG A 113 -12.78 10.60 -6.61
C ARG A 113 -12.48 9.18 -7.10
N PRO A 114 -11.33 8.58 -6.76
CA PRO A 114 -11.05 7.21 -7.17
C PRO A 114 -12.11 6.25 -6.63
N VAL A 115 -12.42 5.21 -7.42
CA VAL A 115 -13.44 4.22 -7.06
C VAL A 115 -13.04 3.41 -5.84
N VAL A 116 -11.79 2.96 -5.81
CA VAL A 116 -11.23 2.15 -4.72
C VAL A 116 -9.88 2.72 -4.29
N CYS A 117 -9.70 2.86 -2.99
CA CYS A 117 -8.42 3.19 -2.38
C CYS A 117 -8.01 2.09 -1.40
N PHE A 118 -6.77 1.62 -1.50
CA PHE A 118 -6.13 0.79 -0.48
C PHE A 118 -5.06 1.59 0.25
N GLY A 119 -4.93 1.35 1.55
CA GLY A 119 -3.86 1.96 2.31
C GLY A 119 -3.29 1.04 3.38
N GLU A 120 -2.12 1.41 3.88
CA GLU A 120 -1.41 0.65 4.91
C GLU A 120 -0.80 1.59 5.95
N GLN A 121 -0.75 1.11 7.18
CA GLN A 121 -0.09 1.76 8.30
C GLN A 121 0.48 0.72 9.27
N VAL A 122 1.32 1.15 10.22
CA VAL A 122 1.76 0.27 11.31
C VAL A 122 0.59 -0.17 12.18
N GLY A 123 0.55 -1.47 12.49
CA GLY A 123 -0.46 -2.07 13.36
C GLY A 123 -0.18 -1.76 14.84
N SER A 124 -0.22 -0.48 15.22
CA SER A 124 -0.01 0.02 16.57
C SER A 124 -1.25 0.76 17.10
N ARG A 125 -1.26 1.09 18.39
CA ARG A 125 -2.33 1.90 18.98
C ARG A 125 -2.43 3.27 18.29
N ASP A 126 -1.29 3.90 18.03
CA ASP A 126 -1.25 5.20 17.34
C ASP A 126 -1.74 5.07 15.89
N GLY A 127 -1.41 3.94 15.21
CA GLY A 127 -1.92 3.62 13.89
C GLY A 127 -3.44 3.45 13.85
N LEU A 128 -4.05 2.91 14.90
CA LEU A 128 -5.52 2.82 15.03
C LEU A 128 -6.15 4.21 15.21
N THR A 129 -5.57 5.07 16.05
CA THR A 129 -6.05 6.45 16.22
C THR A 129 -5.94 7.24 14.92
N TRP A 130 -4.86 7.04 14.17
CA TRP A 130 -4.72 7.62 12.84
C TRP A 130 -5.80 7.09 11.87
N LEU A 131 -6.08 5.79 11.89
CA LEU A 131 -7.11 5.20 11.05
C LEU A 131 -8.50 5.76 11.33
N ASP A 132 -8.85 5.97 12.60
CA ASP A 132 -10.13 6.58 12.97
C ASP A 132 -10.29 7.95 12.26
N SER A 133 -9.25 8.79 12.27
CA SER A 133 -9.24 10.06 11.53
C SER A 133 -9.32 9.89 10.01
N VAL A 134 -8.61 8.89 9.46
CA VAL A 134 -8.67 8.57 8.01
C VAL A 134 -10.09 8.21 7.59
N PHE A 135 -10.77 7.39 8.40
CA PHE A 135 -12.14 6.96 8.14
C PHE A 135 -13.12 8.13 8.21
N ASP A 136 -13.00 8.98 9.24
CA ASP A 136 -13.85 10.18 9.36
C ASP A 136 -13.76 11.05 8.09
N HIS A 137 -12.55 11.24 7.54
CA HIS A 137 -12.35 11.99 6.29
C HIS A 137 -12.95 11.28 5.08
N LEU A 138 -12.66 9.99 4.88
CA LEU A 138 -13.13 9.24 3.71
C LEU A 138 -14.65 9.04 3.74
N GLU A 139 -15.24 8.77 4.91
CA GLU A 139 -16.67 8.63 5.09
C GLU A 139 -17.41 9.96 4.87
N SER A 140 -16.82 11.10 5.25
CA SER A 140 -17.37 12.42 4.93
C SER A 140 -17.49 12.65 3.41
N GLU A 141 -16.64 11.99 2.63
CA GLU A 141 -16.66 11.98 1.17
C GLU A 141 -17.46 10.79 0.59
N SER A 142 -18.29 10.14 1.40
CA SER A 142 -19.18 9.03 1.00
C SER A 142 -18.47 7.76 0.56
N TYR A 143 -17.26 7.51 1.04
CA TYR A 143 -16.61 6.21 0.90
C TYR A 143 -17.12 5.24 1.97
N ALA A 144 -17.31 3.98 1.61
CA ALA A 144 -17.47 2.89 2.57
C ALA A 144 -16.07 2.37 2.92
N CYS A 145 -15.75 2.35 4.22
CA CYS A 145 -14.42 2.01 4.70
C CYS A 145 -14.41 0.69 5.47
N ALA A 146 -13.34 -0.08 5.33
CA ALA A 146 -13.08 -1.28 6.12
C ALA A 146 -11.57 -1.44 6.36
N ALA A 147 -11.20 -2.06 7.47
CA ALA A 147 -9.80 -2.31 7.79
C ALA A 147 -9.59 -3.64 8.52
N ALA A 148 -8.37 -4.16 8.42
CA ALA A 148 -7.92 -5.32 9.17
C ALA A 148 -6.47 -5.16 9.61
N ILE A 149 -6.15 -5.64 10.82
CA ILE A 149 -4.77 -5.82 11.25
C ILE A 149 -4.37 -7.24 10.93
N THR A 150 -3.30 -7.39 10.17
CA THR A 150 -2.76 -8.70 9.79
C THR A 150 -1.30 -8.80 10.20
N SER A 151 -0.80 -10.04 10.34
CA SER A 151 0.60 -10.32 10.63
C SER A 151 1.28 -10.95 9.42
N ALA A 152 2.51 -10.55 9.13
CA ALA A 152 3.30 -11.17 8.07
C ALA A 152 3.50 -12.68 8.33
N ALA A 153 3.64 -13.10 9.57
CA ALA A 153 3.69 -14.52 9.96
C ALA A 153 2.41 -15.26 9.57
N GLY A 154 1.23 -14.63 9.74
CA GLY A 154 -0.06 -15.18 9.29
C GLY A 154 -0.14 -15.34 7.76
N ALA A 155 0.63 -14.56 7.01
CA ALA A 155 0.77 -14.69 5.56
C ALA A 155 1.91 -15.64 5.15
N GLY A 156 2.53 -16.35 6.10
CA GLY A 156 3.58 -17.34 5.86
C GLY A 156 5.01 -16.79 5.83
N ALA A 157 5.25 -15.57 6.35
CA ALA A 157 6.60 -15.06 6.58
C ALA A 157 7.19 -15.62 7.89
N ASP A 158 8.52 -15.62 7.98
CA ASP A 158 9.28 -16.11 9.14
C ASP A 158 9.40 -15.08 10.29
N HIS A 159 8.78 -13.91 10.14
CA HIS A 159 8.83 -12.82 11.10
C HIS A 159 7.46 -12.23 11.41
N ILE A 160 7.32 -11.70 12.63
CA ILE A 160 6.12 -10.98 13.05
C ILE A 160 6.25 -9.53 12.60
N ARG A 161 5.34 -9.11 11.70
CA ARG A 161 5.21 -7.72 11.25
C ARG A 161 3.73 -7.39 11.14
N ASN A 162 3.18 -6.80 12.17
CA ASN A 162 1.78 -6.40 12.18
C ASN A 162 1.60 -5.13 11.35
N ARG A 163 0.62 -5.17 10.46
CA ARG A 163 0.23 -4.03 9.62
C ARG A 163 -1.28 -3.89 9.61
N LEU A 164 -1.69 -2.65 9.60
CA LEU A 164 -3.06 -2.22 9.44
C LEU A 164 -3.27 -1.92 7.96
N TYR A 165 -4.13 -2.68 7.32
CA TYR A 165 -4.57 -2.44 5.95
C TYR A 165 -5.98 -1.89 5.98
N PHE A 166 -6.29 -0.96 5.08
CA PHE A 166 -7.64 -0.46 4.91
C PHE A 166 -8.03 -0.37 3.43
N VAL A 167 -9.32 -0.40 3.18
CA VAL A 167 -9.94 -0.15 1.89
C VAL A 167 -11.03 0.90 2.04
N ALA A 168 -11.14 1.79 1.05
CA ALA A 168 -12.24 2.72 0.89
C ALA A 168 -12.83 2.56 -0.50
N ASN A 169 -14.16 2.43 -0.60
CA ASN A 169 -14.89 2.19 -1.85
C ASN A 169 -16.03 3.20 -2.00
N SER A 170 -16.00 3.96 -3.11
CA SER A 170 -17.02 4.96 -3.43
C SER A 170 -18.25 4.39 -4.15
N MET A 171 -18.23 3.12 -4.62
CA MET A 171 -19.32 2.53 -5.41
C MET A 171 -20.55 2.10 -4.60
N ARG A 172 -20.51 2.16 -3.27
CA ARG A 172 -21.68 1.84 -2.45
C ARG A 172 -22.64 3.05 -2.35
N THR A 173 -23.28 3.39 -3.45
CA THR A 173 -24.43 4.29 -3.47
C THR A 173 -25.72 3.53 -3.21
N GLY A 174 -25.89 3.03 -2.02
CA GLY A 174 -27.13 2.46 -1.53
C GLY A 174 -27.34 2.89 -0.09
N ARG A 175 -28.35 3.70 0.12
CA ARG A 175 -28.85 4.19 1.39
C ARG A 175 -29.01 3.06 2.43
N GLN A 176 -27.92 2.60 3.01
CA GLN A 176 -27.97 1.88 4.27
C GLN A 176 -27.21 2.71 5.30
N ARG A 177 -27.99 3.25 6.26
CA ARG A 177 -27.45 3.82 7.48
C ARG A 177 -26.41 2.86 8.02
N HIS A 178 -25.21 3.36 8.23
CA HIS A 178 -24.12 2.64 8.87
C HIS A 178 -24.64 1.99 10.16
N GLN A 179 -24.71 0.66 10.15
CA GLN A 179 -24.43 -0.04 11.39
C GLN A 179 -22.91 0.09 11.58
N PRO A 180 -22.43 0.43 12.77
CA PRO A 180 -21.01 0.43 13.05
C PRO A 180 -20.46 -0.92 12.61
N ILE A 181 -19.51 -0.94 11.68
CA ILE A 181 -18.82 -2.18 11.32
C ILE A 181 -18.17 -2.63 12.62
N GLU A 182 -18.68 -3.73 13.19
CA GLU A 182 -17.99 -4.38 14.29
C GLU A 182 -16.54 -4.53 13.86
N ARG A 183 -15.63 -3.95 14.64
CA ARG A 183 -14.20 -4.08 14.43
C ARG A 183 -13.86 -5.55 14.53
N VAL A 184 -13.90 -6.25 13.39
CA VAL A 184 -13.47 -7.64 13.32
C VAL A 184 -11.97 -7.62 13.54
N SER A 185 -11.59 -7.76 14.81
CA SER A 185 -10.27 -8.26 15.16
C SER A 185 -10.21 -9.68 14.63
N LEU A 186 -9.72 -9.85 13.41
CA LEU A 186 -9.30 -11.15 12.91
C LEU A 186 -8.09 -11.59 13.75
N ALA A 187 -8.36 -11.97 15.00
CA ALA A 187 -7.49 -12.87 15.72
C ALA A 187 -7.45 -14.14 14.87
N ALA A 188 -6.35 -14.28 14.15
CA ALA A 188 -6.06 -15.38 13.27
C ALA A 188 -6.43 -16.72 13.91
N GLN A 189 -7.18 -17.51 13.17
CA GLN A 189 -7.07 -18.95 13.05
C GLN A 189 -8.19 -19.44 12.11
N ALA A 190 -8.02 -19.18 10.82
CA ALA A 190 -8.64 -20.04 9.81
C ALA A 190 -7.51 -20.76 9.05
N PRO A 191 -7.58 -22.09 8.89
CA PRO A 191 -6.62 -22.79 8.05
C PRO A 191 -6.88 -22.36 6.61
N PHE A 192 -5.94 -21.62 6.06
CA PHE A 192 -5.96 -21.23 4.66
C PHE A 192 -5.89 -22.45 3.77
N ALA A 193 -6.95 -22.65 2.97
CA ALA A 193 -6.89 -23.53 1.81
C ALA A 193 -5.80 -22.97 0.87
N GLU A 194 -4.76 -23.76 0.68
CA GLU A 194 -3.61 -23.42 -0.15
C GLU A 194 -4.03 -23.09 -1.59
N SER A 195 -3.96 -21.84 -1.98
CA SER A 195 -3.77 -21.52 -3.39
C SER A 195 -2.36 -21.92 -3.79
N ARG A 196 -2.19 -23.19 -4.18
CA ARG A 196 -0.92 -23.80 -4.56
C ARG A 196 -0.20 -23.05 -5.68
N ASN A 197 -0.91 -22.28 -6.48
CA ASN A 197 -0.36 -21.51 -7.59
C ASN A 197 0.28 -20.18 -7.16
N ALA A 198 -0.24 -19.48 -6.17
CA ALA A 198 0.35 -18.22 -5.69
C ALA A 198 1.64 -18.47 -4.91
N ALA A 199 1.68 -19.52 -4.08
CA ALA A 199 2.88 -19.92 -3.35
C ALA A 199 4.00 -20.42 -4.27
N ALA A 200 3.67 -21.13 -5.36
CA ALA A 200 4.64 -21.58 -6.34
C ALA A 200 5.22 -20.42 -7.16
N ARG A 201 4.37 -19.45 -7.55
CA ARG A 201 4.82 -18.21 -8.23
C ARG A 201 5.70 -17.35 -7.33
N LEU A 202 5.35 -17.22 -6.03
CA LEU A 202 6.15 -16.47 -5.07
C LEU A 202 7.50 -17.16 -4.82
N ARG A 203 7.53 -18.49 -4.68
CA ARG A 203 8.79 -19.25 -4.55
C ARG A 203 9.67 -19.14 -5.79
N ALA A 204 9.11 -19.14 -6.98
CA ALA A 204 9.84 -18.93 -8.22
C ALA A 204 10.43 -17.51 -8.31
N LEU A 205 9.67 -16.49 -7.90
CA LEU A 205 10.13 -15.11 -7.82
C LEU A 205 11.15 -14.86 -6.70
N MET A 206 11.04 -15.56 -5.56
CA MET A 206 12.00 -15.41 -4.46
C MET A 206 13.22 -16.33 -4.58
N ALA A 207 13.13 -17.42 -5.33
CA ALA A 207 14.22 -18.38 -5.54
C ALA A 207 15.04 -18.12 -6.81
N GLY A 208 14.53 -17.31 -7.71
CA GLY A 208 15.19 -17.08 -8.99
C GLY A 208 15.10 -15.64 -9.42
N ASP A 209 16.19 -14.95 -9.32
CA ASP A 209 16.58 -13.80 -10.11
C ASP A 209 16.22 -12.39 -9.71
N TYR A 210 16.25 -12.09 -8.43
CA TYR A 210 16.69 -10.74 -8.04
C TYR A 210 18.23 -10.57 -8.24
N SER A 211 18.99 -11.63 -8.40
CA SER A 211 20.43 -11.58 -8.67
C SER A 211 20.77 -10.99 -10.04
N GLY A 212 19.92 -11.17 -11.04
CA GLY A 212 20.12 -10.60 -12.38
C GLY A 212 19.92 -9.09 -12.45
N LEU A 213 19.15 -8.49 -11.54
CA LEU A 213 18.99 -7.04 -11.42
C LEU A 213 20.16 -6.37 -10.65
N LEU A 214 21.05 -7.18 -10.08
CA LEU A 214 22.12 -6.77 -9.19
C LEU A 214 23.51 -7.15 -9.69
N SER A 215 23.66 -7.57 -10.94
CA SER A 215 24.94 -7.91 -11.53
C SER A 215 25.70 -6.64 -11.91
N GLY A 216 26.63 -6.27 -11.09
CA GLY A 216 27.63 -5.23 -11.36
C GLY A 216 28.11 -4.59 -10.07
N ASP A 217 29.33 -4.93 -9.68
CA ASP A 217 30.16 -4.39 -8.62
C ASP A 217 29.63 -4.48 -7.16
N GLU A 218 30.51 -4.77 -6.23
CA GLU A 218 30.20 -4.80 -4.79
C GLU A 218 29.48 -3.51 -4.39
N PRO A 219 28.28 -3.59 -3.81
CA PRO A 219 27.50 -2.41 -3.50
C PRO A 219 28.22 -1.58 -2.45
N SER A 220 28.39 -0.30 -2.73
CA SER A 220 28.89 0.65 -1.74
C SER A 220 28.01 0.63 -0.48
N ILE A 221 28.56 0.98 0.68
CA ILE A 221 27.82 1.09 1.96
C ILE A 221 26.56 1.98 1.81
N ALA A 222 26.58 2.96 0.91
CA ALA A 222 25.43 3.78 0.60
C ALA A 222 24.29 2.98 -0.07
N VAL A 223 24.63 2.11 -1.01
CA VAL A 223 23.66 1.22 -1.70
C VAL A 223 23.05 0.22 -0.72
N GLU A 224 23.85 -0.37 0.17
CA GLU A 224 23.33 -1.26 1.20
C GLU A 224 22.36 -0.56 2.17
N ARG A 225 22.66 0.69 2.55
CA ARG A 225 21.74 1.50 3.38
C ARG A 225 20.44 1.80 2.66
N CYS A 226 20.48 2.12 1.36
CA CYS A 226 19.29 2.34 0.54
C CYS A 226 18.46 1.05 0.40
N ARG A 227 19.11 -0.10 0.16
CA ARG A 227 18.44 -1.41 0.15
C ARG A 227 17.77 -1.71 1.48
N ALA A 228 18.50 -1.58 2.59
CA ALA A 228 17.96 -1.83 3.93
C ALA A 228 16.75 -0.92 4.24
N ARG A 229 16.79 0.34 3.80
CA ARG A 229 15.65 1.26 3.94
C ARG A 229 14.47 0.85 3.07
N GLY A 230 14.69 0.55 1.79
CA GLY A 230 13.64 0.12 0.86
C GLY A 230 12.93 -1.14 1.35
N TYR A 231 13.68 -2.18 1.71
CA TYR A 231 13.09 -3.42 2.23
C TYR A 231 12.50 -3.27 3.63
N GLY A 232 13.14 -2.48 4.50
CA GLY A 232 12.65 -2.25 5.87
C GLY A 232 11.32 -1.51 5.93
N ASN A 233 11.07 -0.63 4.98
CA ASN A 233 9.83 0.15 4.89
C ASN A 233 8.76 -0.52 4.01
N ALA A 234 9.14 -1.47 3.14
CA ALA A 234 8.20 -2.13 2.25
C ALA A 234 7.14 -2.92 3.03
N ILE A 235 5.92 -2.91 2.53
CA ILE A 235 4.86 -3.81 2.98
C ILE A 235 5.19 -5.24 2.55
N ASN A 236 4.60 -6.23 3.22
CA ASN A 236 4.71 -7.62 2.78
C ASN A 236 3.70 -7.88 1.64
N ALA A 237 4.19 -8.22 0.46
CA ALA A 237 3.36 -8.37 -0.74
C ALA A 237 2.26 -9.43 -0.58
N ARG A 238 2.57 -10.58 0.04
CA ARG A 238 1.59 -11.64 0.26
C ARG A 238 0.51 -11.22 1.25
N GLN A 239 0.89 -10.51 2.29
CA GLN A 239 -0.03 -9.96 3.28
C GLN A 239 -0.99 -8.94 2.64
N ALA A 240 -0.46 -8.05 1.80
CA ALA A 240 -1.25 -7.09 1.04
C ALA A 240 -2.17 -7.79 0.03
N ALA A 241 -1.68 -8.81 -0.70
CA ALA A 241 -2.48 -9.54 -1.67
C ALA A 241 -3.68 -10.25 -1.01
N ILE A 242 -3.47 -10.92 0.12
CA ILE A 242 -4.56 -11.55 0.88
C ILE A 242 -5.61 -10.52 1.29
N PHE A 243 -5.19 -9.34 1.76
CA PHE A 243 -6.13 -8.29 2.13
C PHE A 243 -6.92 -7.78 0.92
N ILE A 244 -6.27 -7.59 -0.22
CA ILE A 244 -6.91 -7.16 -1.48
C ILE A 244 -7.93 -8.19 -1.95
N GLU A 245 -7.60 -9.49 -1.94
CA GLU A 245 -8.52 -10.57 -2.30
C GLU A 245 -9.78 -10.54 -1.43
N CYS A 246 -9.63 -10.50 -0.11
CA CYS A 246 -10.76 -10.43 0.82
C CYS A 246 -11.61 -9.16 0.62
N ALA A 247 -10.98 -8.02 0.38
CA ALA A 247 -11.69 -6.77 0.12
C ALA A 247 -12.44 -6.81 -1.20
N ASP A 248 -11.85 -7.39 -2.24
CA ASP A 248 -12.49 -7.53 -3.55
C ASP A 248 -13.71 -8.45 -3.50
N GLU A 249 -13.60 -9.58 -2.84
CA GLU A 249 -14.74 -10.47 -2.57
C GLU A 249 -15.87 -9.73 -1.84
N ALA A 250 -15.54 -8.97 -0.79
CA ALA A 250 -16.52 -8.19 -0.04
C ALA A 250 -17.18 -7.08 -0.87
N MET A 251 -16.47 -6.50 -1.84
CA MET A 251 -17.04 -5.48 -2.74
C MET A 251 -17.91 -6.06 -3.85
N THR A 252 -17.66 -7.31 -4.27
CA THR A 252 -18.37 -7.95 -5.41
C THR A 252 -19.63 -8.70 -4.97
N HIS A 253 -19.72 -9.14 -3.72
CA HIS A 253 -20.85 -9.95 -3.21
C HIS A 253 -21.94 -9.13 -2.50
N HIS A 254 -21.92 -7.81 -2.61
CA HIS A 254 -22.90 -6.87 -2.06
C HIS A 254 -23.34 -5.84 -3.08
#